data_9f0862d657323f11cbd91c42bc694bb9
#
_entry.id   9f0862d657323f11cbd91c42bc694bb9
#
_cell.length_a   1.000
_cell.length_b   1.000
_cell.length_c   1.000
_cell.angle_alpha   90.00
_cell.angle_beta   90.00
_cell.angle_gamma   90.00
#
_symmetry.space_group_name_H-M   'P 1'
#
loop_
_entity.id
_entity.type
_entity.pdbx_description
1 polymer ?
#
loop_
_entity_poly.entity_id
_entity_poly.type
_entity_poly.pdbx_seq_one_letter_code
_entity_poly.pdbx_strand_id
1 'polypeptide(L)'
;MVTPAHVERGILVFSIWAALGVLALGFVLEGFSRDSVPLSAVGIAMIATAFVAHIIVNAVYQQGFTSGEAALGTGAYGLLALVFIFAWLRGSLSSANFVSGIALFGLLAGGFIAYLATRHGLRGAFSKFHVRADSAREDTR
;
A
#
# COMPACT_ATOMS: atom_id res chain seq x y z
N MET A 1 26.72 8.98 2.49
CA MET A 1 26.29 10.23 1.81
C MET A 1 24.99 9.97 1.09
N VAL A 2 23.96 10.76 1.35
CA VAL A 2 22.69 10.68 0.62
C VAL A 2 22.91 11.39 -0.72
N THR A 3 22.72 10.69 -1.84
CA THR A 3 22.88 11.30 -3.16
C THR A 3 21.73 12.24 -3.48
N PRO A 4 21.94 13.33 -4.25
CA PRO A 4 20.87 14.26 -4.64
C PRO A 4 19.66 13.54 -5.26
N ALA A 5 19.89 12.53 -6.10
CA ALA A 5 18.85 11.72 -6.72
C ALA A 5 17.97 10.96 -5.69
N HIS A 6 18.54 10.55 -4.57
CA HIS A 6 17.77 9.88 -3.50
C HIS A 6 16.83 10.84 -2.78
N VAL A 7 17.27 12.08 -2.55
CA VAL A 7 16.45 13.14 -1.93
C VAL A 7 15.32 13.55 -2.87
N GLU A 8 15.62 13.75 -4.14
CA GLU A 8 14.64 14.13 -5.15
C GLU A 8 13.54 13.07 -5.31
N ARG A 9 13.92 11.79 -5.42
CA ARG A 9 12.98 10.67 -5.41
C ARG A 9 12.10 10.67 -4.16
N GLY A 10 12.71 10.87 -2.98
CA GLY A 10 11.98 10.90 -1.70
C GLY A 10 10.91 12.00 -1.68
N ILE A 11 11.24 13.20 -2.17
CA ILE A 11 10.31 14.32 -2.28
C ILE A 11 9.16 13.98 -3.24
N LEU A 12 9.45 13.40 -4.40
CA LEU A 12 8.42 13.00 -5.37
C LEU A 12 7.46 11.97 -4.80
N VAL A 13 7.98 10.91 -4.19
CA VAL A 13 7.16 9.86 -3.55
C VAL A 13 6.31 10.46 -2.43
N PHE A 14 6.90 11.29 -1.57
CA PHE A 14 6.16 11.97 -0.52
C PHE A 14 5.05 12.85 -1.09
N SER A 15 5.32 13.64 -2.13
CA SER A 15 4.33 14.53 -2.75
C SER A 15 3.16 13.76 -3.36
N ILE A 16 3.42 12.62 -4.03
CA ILE A 16 2.38 11.74 -4.56
C ILE A 16 1.46 11.25 -3.44
N TRP A 17 2.03 10.73 -2.36
CA TRP A 17 1.24 10.19 -1.26
C TRP A 17 0.57 11.27 -0.41
N ALA A 18 1.19 12.44 -0.24
CA ALA A 18 0.58 13.57 0.45
C ALA A 18 -0.61 14.14 -0.34
N ALA A 19 -0.50 14.25 -1.67
CA ALA A 19 -1.57 14.81 -2.49
C ALA A 19 -2.66 13.79 -2.80
N LEU A 20 -2.29 12.62 -3.35
CA LEU A 20 -3.26 11.61 -3.79
C LEU A 20 -3.64 10.62 -2.69
N GLY A 21 -2.65 10.14 -1.91
CA GLY A 21 -2.88 9.09 -0.92
C GLY A 21 -3.74 9.57 0.25
N VAL A 22 -3.45 10.76 0.81
CA VAL A 22 -4.21 11.30 1.94
C VAL A 22 -5.66 11.61 1.54
N LEU A 23 -5.86 12.26 0.37
CA LEU A 23 -7.20 12.51 -0.13
C LEU A 23 -7.95 11.22 -0.45
N ALA A 24 -7.27 10.24 -1.04
CA ALA A 24 -7.84 8.94 -1.35
C ALA A 24 -8.32 8.21 -0.08
N LEU A 25 -7.52 8.22 0.99
CA LEU A 25 -7.91 7.65 2.28
C LEU A 25 -9.16 8.35 2.82
N GLY A 26 -9.22 9.68 2.76
CA GLY A 26 -10.40 10.46 3.14
C GLY A 26 -11.65 10.03 2.39
N PHE A 27 -11.56 9.91 1.05
CA PHE A 27 -12.69 9.47 0.21
C PHE A 27 -13.12 8.04 0.51
N VAL A 28 -12.18 7.11 0.72
CA VAL A 28 -12.51 5.72 1.06
C VAL A 28 -13.19 5.65 2.44
N LEU A 29 -12.64 6.31 3.44
CA LEU A 29 -13.20 6.33 4.79
C LEU A 29 -14.60 6.94 4.81
N GLU A 30 -14.77 8.08 4.14
CA GLU A 30 -16.07 8.74 4.04
C GLU A 30 -17.06 7.91 3.22
N GLY A 31 -16.60 7.30 2.12
CA GLY A 31 -17.40 6.40 1.31
C GLY A 31 -17.95 5.21 2.10
N PHE A 32 -17.10 4.58 2.90
CA PHE A 32 -17.52 3.47 3.76
C PHE A 32 -18.38 3.92 4.94
N SER A 33 -18.11 5.08 5.53
CA SER A 33 -18.89 5.59 6.67
C SER A 33 -20.30 6.03 6.28
N ARG A 34 -20.47 6.57 5.07
CA ARG A 34 -21.77 7.02 4.53
C ARG A 34 -22.44 6.01 3.61
N ASP A 35 -21.85 4.84 3.43
CA ASP A 35 -22.28 3.84 2.45
C ASP A 35 -22.42 4.41 1.03
N SER A 36 -21.47 5.26 0.63
CA SER A 36 -21.45 5.93 -0.68
C SER A 36 -20.47 5.25 -1.63
N VAL A 37 -21.00 4.44 -2.54
CA VAL A 37 -20.22 3.75 -3.58
C VAL A 37 -19.42 4.74 -4.45
N PRO A 38 -19.95 5.90 -4.91
CA PRO A 38 -19.16 6.83 -5.69
C PRO A 38 -17.93 7.37 -4.94
N LEU A 39 -18.07 7.70 -3.65
CA LEU A 39 -16.94 8.22 -2.86
C LEU A 39 -15.88 7.13 -2.65
N SER A 40 -16.28 5.91 -2.30
CA SER A 40 -15.33 4.80 -2.15
C SER A 40 -14.64 4.48 -3.48
N ALA A 41 -15.34 4.47 -4.59
CA ALA A 41 -14.77 4.24 -5.92
C ALA A 41 -13.74 5.31 -6.32
N VAL A 42 -14.03 6.60 -6.07
CA VAL A 42 -13.08 7.69 -6.30
C VAL A 42 -11.82 7.50 -5.44
N GLY A 43 -11.98 7.22 -4.15
CA GLY A 43 -10.85 6.96 -3.26
C GLY A 43 -9.99 5.77 -3.72
N ILE A 44 -10.62 4.65 -4.11
CA ILE A 44 -9.93 3.48 -4.67
C ILE A 44 -9.13 3.84 -5.93
N ALA A 45 -9.74 4.57 -6.86
CA ALA A 45 -9.07 5.00 -8.08
C ALA A 45 -7.86 5.91 -7.80
N MET A 46 -7.97 6.81 -6.81
CA MET A 46 -6.86 7.67 -6.39
C MET A 46 -5.71 6.87 -5.74
N ILE A 47 -6.01 5.87 -4.90
CA ILE A 47 -4.99 4.98 -4.31
C ILE A 47 -4.26 4.22 -5.42
N ALA A 48 -5.01 3.64 -6.36
CA ALA A 48 -4.41 2.94 -7.49
C ALA A 48 -3.50 3.85 -8.31
N THR A 49 -3.93 5.09 -8.57
CA THR A 49 -3.14 6.10 -9.29
C THR A 49 -1.87 6.47 -8.52
N ALA A 50 -1.96 6.71 -7.21
CA ALA A 50 -0.80 7.00 -6.36
C ALA A 50 0.21 5.84 -6.35
N PHE A 51 -0.29 4.61 -6.28
CA PHE A 51 0.54 3.41 -6.31
C PHE A 51 1.28 3.25 -7.65
N VAL A 52 0.57 3.42 -8.78
CA VAL A 52 1.18 3.38 -10.12
C VAL A 52 2.23 4.48 -10.29
N ALA A 53 1.91 5.71 -9.87
CA ALA A 53 2.86 6.83 -9.92
C ALA A 53 4.12 6.54 -9.08
N HIS A 54 3.97 5.96 -7.88
CA HIS A 54 5.09 5.54 -7.05
C HIS A 54 5.97 4.48 -7.74
N ILE A 55 5.35 3.48 -8.39
CA ILE A 55 6.09 2.47 -9.16
C ILE A 55 6.88 3.12 -10.29
N ILE A 56 6.29 4.08 -11.01
CA ILE A 56 6.95 4.80 -12.11
C ILE A 56 8.15 5.57 -11.58
N VAL A 57 8.01 6.31 -10.48
CA VAL A 57 9.12 7.03 -9.85
C VAL A 57 10.24 6.06 -9.47
N ASN A 58 9.91 4.93 -8.84
CA ASN A 58 10.90 3.92 -8.48
C ASN A 58 11.61 3.34 -9.71
N ALA A 59 10.90 3.16 -10.82
CA ALA A 59 11.48 2.69 -12.07
C ALA A 59 12.44 3.72 -12.70
N VAL A 60 12.05 5.00 -12.72
CA VAL A 60 12.88 6.10 -13.24
C VAL A 60 14.17 6.24 -12.44
N TYR A 61 14.11 6.18 -11.12
CA TYR A 61 15.29 6.29 -10.26
C TYR A 61 16.01 4.95 -10.02
N GLN A 62 15.57 3.87 -10.65
CA GLN A 62 16.14 2.52 -10.53
C GLN A 62 16.23 2.03 -9.07
N GLN A 63 15.29 2.45 -8.23
CA GLN A 63 15.23 2.09 -6.82
C GLN A 63 14.00 1.22 -6.53
N GLY A 64 14.10 0.39 -5.49
CA GLY A 64 12.97 -0.38 -4.95
C GLY A 64 12.28 0.35 -3.81
N PHE A 65 11.25 -0.27 -3.25
CA PHE A 65 10.65 0.19 -2.00
C PHE A 65 11.67 0.16 -0.87
N THR A 66 11.73 1.23 -0.11
CA THR A 66 12.48 1.26 1.15
C THR A 66 11.71 0.51 2.24
N SER A 67 12.41 0.06 3.30
CA SER A 67 11.75 -0.58 4.45
C SER A 67 10.72 0.33 5.13
N GLY A 68 11.00 1.65 5.18
CA GLY A 68 10.06 2.64 5.71
C GLY A 68 8.80 2.78 4.87
N GLU A 69 8.93 2.82 3.54
CA GLU A 69 7.79 2.86 2.61
C GLU A 69 6.94 1.58 2.71
N ALA A 70 7.60 0.42 2.82
CA ALA A 70 6.91 -0.86 3.01
C ALA A 70 6.15 -0.90 4.36
N ALA A 71 6.76 -0.43 5.44
CA ALA A 71 6.12 -0.36 6.76
C ALA A 71 4.92 0.59 6.77
N LEU A 72 5.06 1.79 6.17
CA LEU A 72 3.97 2.75 6.04
C LEU A 72 2.82 2.18 5.19
N GLY A 73 3.14 1.55 4.06
CA GLY A 73 2.14 0.91 3.20
C GLY A 73 1.39 -0.21 3.92
N THR A 74 2.11 -1.07 4.63
CA THR A 74 1.50 -2.16 5.42
C THR A 74 0.64 -1.61 6.55
N GLY A 75 1.10 -0.58 7.25
CA GLY A 75 0.34 0.06 8.33
C GLY A 75 -0.95 0.73 7.82
N ALA A 76 -0.86 1.46 6.72
CA ALA A 76 -2.02 2.09 6.08
C ALA A 76 -3.03 1.03 5.58
N TYR A 77 -2.54 -0.04 4.95
CA TYR A 77 -3.37 -1.16 4.54
C TYR A 77 -4.09 -1.82 5.73
N GLY A 78 -3.36 -2.08 6.83
CA GLY A 78 -3.93 -2.64 8.05
C GLY A 78 -5.01 -1.75 8.66
N LEU A 79 -4.77 -0.44 8.71
CA LEU A 79 -5.76 0.52 9.20
C LEU A 79 -7.03 0.53 8.34
N LEU A 80 -6.89 0.56 7.01
CA LEU A 80 -8.04 0.48 6.09
C LEU A 80 -8.82 -0.82 6.28
N ALA A 81 -8.11 -1.95 6.42
CA ALA A 81 -8.74 -3.24 6.65
C ALA A 81 -9.54 -3.26 7.97
N LEU A 82 -8.99 -2.68 9.04
CA LEU A 82 -9.70 -2.56 10.32
C LEU A 82 -10.97 -1.71 10.20
N VAL A 83 -10.89 -0.56 9.53
CA VAL A 83 -12.06 0.32 9.30
C VAL A 83 -13.12 -0.41 8.49
N PHE A 84 -12.71 -1.12 7.43
CA PHE A 84 -13.63 -1.90 6.59
C PHE A 84 -14.32 -3.02 7.36
N ILE A 85 -13.55 -3.82 8.12
CA ILE A 85 -14.09 -4.90 8.96
C ILE A 85 -15.08 -4.34 9.99
N PHE A 86 -14.73 -3.23 10.63
CA PHE A 86 -15.58 -2.60 11.63
C PHE A 86 -16.89 -2.08 11.03
N ALA A 87 -16.83 -1.45 9.85
CA ALA A 87 -18.01 -0.99 9.13
C ALA A 87 -18.91 -2.17 8.71
N TRP A 88 -18.31 -3.26 8.25
CA TRP A 88 -19.03 -4.48 7.90
C TRP A 88 -19.72 -5.12 9.13
N LEU A 89 -18.99 -5.29 10.23
CA LEU A 89 -19.56 -5.87 11.47
C LEU A 89 -20.70 -5.04 12.06
N ARG A 90 -20.68 -3.73 11.85
CA ARG A 90 -21.79 -2.84 12.25
C ARG A 90 -22.99 -2.91 11.30
N GLY A 91 -22.89 -3.61 10.20
CA GLY A 91 -23.95 -3.66 9.18
C GLY A 91 -24.18 -2.33 8.47
N SER A 92 -23.18 -1.45 8.47
CA SER A 92 -23.26 -0.13 7.83
C SER A 92 -22.89 -0.14 6.34
N LEU A 93 -22.39 -1.27 5.82
CA LEU A 93 -22.00 -1.40 4.40
C LEU A 93 -23.10 -2.09 3.60
N SER A 94 -23.52 -1.47 2.52
CA SER A 94 -24.28 -2.12 1.45
C SER A 94 -23.45 -3.20 0.77
N SER A 95 -24.10 -4.12 0.08
CA SER A 95 -23.41 -5.16 -0.72
C SER A 95 -22.47 -4.55 -1.76
N ALA A 96 -22.84 -3.40 -2.36
CA ALA A 96 -22.01 -2.71 -3.34
C ALA A 96 -20.72 -2.16 -2.72
N ASN A 97 -20.79 -1.52 -1.55
CA ASN A 97 -19.60 -1.04 -0.84
C ASN A 97 -18.76 -2.17 -0.25
N PHE A 98 -19.38 -3.27 0.16
CA PHE A 98 -18.65 -4.47 0.56
C PHE A 98 -17.81 -5.03 -0.59
N VAL A 99 -18.41 -5.20 -1.78
CA VAL A 99 -17.70 -5.66 -2.98
C VAL A 99 -16.59 -4.68 -3.38
N SER A 100 -16.85 -3.37 -3.32
CA SER A 100 -15.84 -2.33 -3.59
C SER A 100 -14.66 -2.41 -2.63
N GLY A 101 -14.92 -2.66 -1.35
CA GLY A 101 -13.88 -2.87 -0.34
C GLY A 101 -13.02 -4.10 -0.64
N ILE A 102 -13.64 -5.24 -0.92
CA ILE A 102 -12.93 -6.46 -1.31
C ILE A 102 -12.09 -6.23 -2.58
N ALA A 103 -12.65 -5.53 -3.58
CA ALA A 103 -11.94 -5.19 -4.81
C ALA A 103 -10.71 -4.29 -4.53
N LEU A 104 -10.84 -3.28 -3.63
CA LEU A 104 -9.72 -2.45 -3.20
C LEU A 104 -8.60 -3.29 -2.58
N PHE A 105 -8.93 -4.13 -1.60
CA PHE A 105 -7.94 -4.95 -0.93
C PHE A 105 -7.29 -5.96 -1.87
N GLY A 106 -8.06 -6.57 -2.76
CA GLY A 106 -7.56 -7.48 -3.78
C GLY A 106 -6.62 -6.77 -4.78
N LEU A 107 -6.99 -5.57 -5.22
CA LEU A 107 -6.18 -4.76 -6.15
C LEU A 107 -4.86 -4.33 -5.52
N LEU A 108 -4.88 -3.86 -4.26
CA LEU A 108 -3.67 -3.45 -3.54
C LEU A 108 -2.75 -4.64 -3.28
N ALA A 109 -3.28 -5.75 -2.76
CA ALA A 109 -2.50 -6.95 -2.49
C ALA A 109 -1.95 -7.58 -3.77
N GLY A 110 -2.80 -7.78 -4.78
CA GLY A 110 -2.42 -8.34 -6.08
C GLY A 110 -1.43 -7.46 -6.83
N GLY A 111 -1.64 -6.14 -6.83
CA GLY A 111 -0.74 -5.16 -7.43
C GLY A 111 0.64 -5.17 -6.75
N PHE A 112 0.68 -5.25 -5.42
CA PHE A 112 1.93 -5.34 -4.68
C PHE A 112 2.68 -6.65 -4.94
N ILE A 113 1.97 -7.79 -4.95
CA ILE A 113 2.55 -9.10 -5.29
C ILE A 113 3.09 -9.10 -6.72
N ALA A 114 2.32 -8.59 -7.69
CA ALA A 114 2.76 -8.48 -9.08
C ALA A 114 4.01 -7.61 -9.21
N TYR A 115 4.05 -6.47 -8.52
CA TYR A 115 5.23 -5.60 -8.48
C TYR A 115 6.46 -6.35 -7.94
N LEU A 116 6.33 -7.04 -6.80
CA LEU A 116 7.43 -7.81 -6.21
C LEU A 116 7.90 -8.93 -7.13
N ALA A 117 6.97 -9.65 -7.76
CA ALA A 117 7.27 -10.75 -8.67
C ALA A 117 8.03 -10.28 -9.92
N THR A 118 7.63 -9.14 -10.50
CA THR A 118 8.29 -8.58 -11.69
C THR A 118 9.68 -8.03 -11.38
N ARG A 119 9.88 -7.46 -10.19
CA ARG A 119 11.14 -6.79 -9.83
C ARG A 119 12.20 -7.71 -9.22
N HIS A 120 11.79 -8.71 -8.48
CA HIS A 120 12.69 -9.59 -7.70
C HIS A 120 12.61 -11.06 -8.10
N GLY A 121 11.73 -11.43 -9.01
CA GLY A 121 11.35 -12.81 -9.28
C GLY A 121 10.55 -13.41 -8.10
N LEU A 122 9.78 -14.44 -8.35
CA LEU A 122 8.92 -15.06 -7.31
C LEU A 122 9.72 -15.55 -6.10
N ARG A 123 10.91 -16.13 -6.32
CA ARG A 123 11.77 -16.62 -5.23
C ARG A 123 12.39 -15.51 -4.39
N GLY A 124 12.78 -14.40 -5.01
CA GLY A 124 13.36 -13.25 -4.32
C GLY A 124 12.32 -12.42 -3.54
N ALA A 125 11.07 -12.39 -4.00
CA ALA A 125 9.98 -11.73 -3.29
C ALA A 125 9.72 -12.38 -1.93
N PHE A 126 9.65 -13.72 -1.89
CA PHE A 126 9.40 -14.46 -0.63
C PHE A 126 10.57 -14.44 0.34
N SER A 127 11.83 -14.33 -0.12
CA SER A 127 12.99 -14.26 0.76
C SER A 127 13.03 -12.97 1.61
N LYS A 128 12.39 -11.90 1.17
CA LYS A 128 12.32 -10.64 1.94
C LYS A 128 11.34 -10.68 3.11
N PHE A 129 10.39 -11.63 3.11
CA PHE A 129 9.48 -11.87 4.23
C PHE A 129 10.03 -12.85 5.27
N HIS A 130 11.12 -13.54 4.97
CA HIS A 130 11.82 -14.36 5.97
C HIS A 130 12.72 -13.44 6.80
N VAL A 131 12.21 -13.00 7.94
CA VAL A 131 13.04 -12.43 9.00
C VAL A 131 14.03 -13.53 9.39
N ARG A 132 15.33 -13.27 9.22
CA ARG A 132 16.41 -14.17 9.63
C ARG A 132 16.24 -14.49 11.11
N ALA A 133 15.71 -15.65 11.40
CA ALA A 133 15.74 -16.27 12.72
C ALA A 133 17.14 -16.84 13.06
N ASP A 134 18.11 -16.73 12.14
CA ASP A 134 19.42 -17.36 12.28
C ASP A 134 20.47 -16.55 13.05
N SER A 135 20.21 -15.27 13.35
CA SER A 135 21.19 -14.46 14.09
C SER A 135 21.22 -14.70 15.61
N ALA A 136 20.32 -15.53 16.14
CA ALA A 136 20.29 -15.83 17.59
C ALA A 136 21.04 -17.10 17.99
N ARG A 137 21.67 -17.81 17.06
CA ARG A 137 22.30 -19.12 17.34
C ARG A 137 23.84 -19.11 17.37
N GLU A 138 24.47 -18.00 17.03
CA GLU A 138 25.92 -17.91 16.92
C GLU A 138 26.63 -17.33 18.15
N ASP A 139 25.88 -16.86 19.15
CA ASP A 139 26.45 -16.21 20.35
C ASP A 139 26.49 -17.12 21.59
N THR A 140 26.37 -18.44 21.42
CA THR A 140 26.47 -19.43 22.50
C THR A 140 27.45 -20.60 22.17
N ARG A 141 28.64 -20.27 21.66
CA ARG A 141 29.77 -21.20 21.65
C ARG A 141 31.07 -20.52 22.06
#